data_f43315f3670eaff28b3f9eeb594192c5
#
_entry.id   f43315f3670eaff28b3f9eeb594192c5
#
_cell.length_a   1.000
_cell.length_b   1.000
_cell.length_c   1.000
_cell.angle_alpha   90.00
_cell.angle_beta   90.00
_cell.angle_gamma   90.00
#
_symmetry.space_group_name_H-M   'P 1'
#
loop_
_entity.id
_entity.type
_entity.pdbx_description
1 polymer ?
#
loop_
_entity_poly.entity_id
_entity_poly.type
_entity_poly.pdbx_seq_one_letter_code
_entity_poly.pdbx_strand_id
1 'polypeptide(L)'
;MPISDSGYIDLEDISSEWTDVTLLQQRRQNIIYTAKRYGKRYLLKAISPEYQSLTDIRLLQEKEFSFGISLTHPNIAETYSLEEVEGCGRCIVMEYVDGTTLAEWLTTNPSKAARQRVMMQLLDALEYIHSLQLVHHDLKSSNILITRNGLNVKLIDFGLSNTDSTSDNNNSTTDIQLLANILTLLFPNRYRPIVRACQQGKYAHIAALKQAFRRRQTWQKSIPYIVSAICVIVCSIFSFQHVSNKLREQQMLKTVNYHVNQEISKLGHAADTCSTYLALVQHYPTLWEKSALVRDSIANLYADDPALRLQCIETWSLIFGERFIQFDNRIKQDKLISTK
;
A
#
# COMPACT_ATOMS: atom_id res chain seq x y z
N MET A 1 13.20 10.32 -36.41
CA MET A 1 13.61 9.78 -37.74
C MET A 1 12.42 9.93 -38.64
N PRO A 2 12.55 10.53 -39.84
CA PRO A 2 11.52 10.37 -40.86
C PRO A 2 11.61 8.93 -41.34
N ILE A 3 10.59 8.15 -41.05
CA ILE A 3 10.37 6.86 -41.72
C ILE A 3 9.86 7.24 -43.10
N SER A 4 10.61 6.83 -44.16
CA SER A 4 10.08 6.92 -45.49
C SER A 4 8.80 6.09 -45.58
N ASP A 5 7.82 6.52 -46.36
CA ASP A 5 6.49 5.89 -46.54
C ASP A 5 6.58 4.38 -46.94
N SER A 6 7.76 3.87 -47.23
CA SER A 6 8.03 2.48 -47.63
C SER A 6 8.46 1.57 -46.46
N GLY A 7 8.70 2.07 -45.26
CA GLY A 7 9.17 1.29 -44.11
C GLY A 7 10.58 0.71 -44.23
N TYR A 8 11.32 1.06 -45.25
CA TYR A 8 12.70 0.63 -45.47
C TYR A 8 13.67 1.75 -45.09
N ILE A 9 14.83 1.37 -44.51
CA ILE A 9 15.94 2.30 -44.28
C ILE A 9 16.50 2.70 -45.66
N ASP A 10 16.69 3.99 -45.88
CA ASP A 10 17.27 4.50 -47.12
C ASP A 10 18.71 3.92 -47.25
N LEU A 11 19.02 3.28 -48.39
CA LEU A 11 20.31 2.60 -48.62
C LEU A 11 21.51 3.58 -48.56
N GLU A 12 21.27 4.88 -48.74
CA GLU A 12 22.28 5.93 -48.60
C GLU A 12 22.73 6.14 -47.13
N ASP A 13 21.91 5.74 -46.15
CA ASP A 13 22.26 5.80 -44.70
C ASP A 13 23.03 4.55 -44.20
N ILE A 14 23.28 3.54 -45.07
CA ILE A 14 23.98 2.32 -44.68
C ILE A 14 25.49 2.44 -44.94
N SER A 15 26.15 3.39 -44.29
CA SER A 15 27.62 3.39 -44.29
C SER A 15 28.17 2.46 -43.22
N SER A 16 29.17 1.64 -43.60
CA SER A 16 29.97 0.85 -42.65
C SER A 16 30.95 1.73 -41.85
N GLU A 17 31.16 2.94 -42.30
CA GLU A 17 32.02 3.94 -41.63
C GLU A 17 31.24 4.70 -40.58
N TRP A 18 31.97 5.27 -39.63
CA TRP A 18 31.40 6.16 -38.63
C TRP A 18 31.02 7.52 -39.23
N THR A 19 29.78 7.90 -39.16
CA THR A 19 29.21 9.17 -39.64
C THR A 19 28.57 9.96 -38.55
N ASP A 20 28.29 11.25 -38.74
CA ASP A 20 27.61 12.13 -37.78
C ASP A 20 28.26 12.14 -36.38
N VAL A 21 29.59 12.09 -36.34
CA VAL A 21 30.31 12.13 -35.07
C VAL A 21 30.11 13.50 -34.41
N THR A 22 29.48 13.51 -33.26
CA THR A 22 29.13 14.74 -32.54
C THR A 22 29.54 14.63 -31.07
N LEU A 23 30.22 15.63 -30.55
CA LEU A 23 30.60 15.73 -29.15
C LEU A 23 29.33 15.87 -28.28
N LEU A 24 29.14 14.93 -27.36
CA LEU A 24 28.05 14.97 -26.39
C LEU A 24 28.48 15.55 -25.04
N GLN A 25 29.62 15.11 -24.53
CA GLN A 25 30.15 15.54 -23.25
C GLN A 25 31.69 15.41 -23.19
N GLN A 26 32.34 16.37 -22.56
CA GLN A 26 33.76 16.30 -22.24
C GLN A 26 33.95 16.35 -20.74
N ARG A 27 34.67 15.38 -20.19
CA ARG A 27 35.10 15.29 -18.82
C ARG A 27 36.64 15.28 -18.79
N ARG A 28 37.23 15.39 -17.62
CA ARG A 28 38.69 15.46 -17.47
C ARG A 28 39.40 14.29 -18.19
N GLN A 29 38.99 13.07 -17.98
CA GLN A 29 39.64 11.86 -18.52
C GLN A 29 38.94 11.24 -19.72
N ASN A 30 37.68 11.49 -19.90
CA ASN A 30 36.86 10.86 -20.91
C ASN A 30 36.12 11.88 -21.76
N ILE A 31 35.98 11.60 -23.04
CA ILE A 31 35.16 12.35 -23.97
C ILE A 31 34.08 11.39 -24.48
N ILE A 32 32.86 11.86 -24.50
CA ILE A 32 31.70 11.11 -24.98
C ILE A 32 31.22 11.72 -26.29
N TYR A 33 31.15 10.93 -27.35
CA TYR A 33 30.58 11.30 -28.62
C TYR A 33 29.34 10.47 -28.92
N THR A 34 28.49 10.96 -29.80
CA THR A 34 27.51 10.14 -30.54
C THR A 34 27.97 10.04 -31.98
N ALA A 35 27.75 8.89 -32.60
CA ALA A 35 28.03 8.65 -34.01
C ALA A 35 26.98 7.72 -34.58
N LYS A 36 26.89 7.68 -35.91
CA LYS A 36 26.06 6.71 -36.65
C LYS A 36 26.92 5.71 -37.39
N ARG A 37 26.43 4.47 -37.45
CA ARG A 37 26.96 3.38 -38.28
C ARG A 37 25.81 2.49 -38.70
N TYR A 38 25.71 2.13 -39.97
CA TYR A 38 24.58 1.38 -40.52
C TYR A 38 23.21 2.01 -40.18
N GLY A 39 23.11 3.33 -40.25
CA GLY A 39 21.90 4.07 -39.87
C GLY A 39 21.50 4.04 -38.41
N LYS A 40 22.22 3.30 -37.56
CA LYS A 40 21.97 3.23 -36.09
C LYS A 40 22.90 4.17 -35.33
N ARG A 41 22.39 4.83 -34.31
CA ARG A 41 23.17 5.72 -33.43
C ARG A 41 23.84 4.92 -32.30
N TYR A 42 25.09 5.26 -32.05
CA TYR A 42 25.92 4.70 -30.98
C TYR A 42 26.49 5.78 -30.08
N LEU A 43 26.90 5.41 -28.89
CA LEU A 43 27.70 6.21 -27.98
C LEU A 43 29.16 5.73 -28.06
N LEU A 44 30.09 6.68 -28.24
CA LEU A 44 31.52 6.42 -28.27
C LEU A 44 32.15 7.05 -27.04
N LYS A 45 32.77 6.23 -26.18
CA LYS A 45 33.47 6.69 -24.99
C LYS A 45 34.97 6.61 -25.24
N ALA A 46 35.59 7.76 -25.46
CA ALA A 46 37.03 7.92 -25.73
C ALA A 46 37.77 8.39 -24.49
N ILE A 47 39.09 8.14 -24.45
CA ILE A 47 40.01 8.79 -23.50
C ILE A 47 40.35 10.18 -24.03
N SER A 48 40.35 11.21 -23.17
CA SER A 48 40.78 12.55 -23.55
C SER A 48 42.24 12.53 -24.06
N PRO A 49 42.58 13.31 -25.12
CA PRO A 49 43.91 13.27 -25.74
C PRO A 49 45.07 13.42 -24.75
N GLU A 50 44.91 14.25 -23.74
CA GLU A 50 45.90 14.50 -22.69
C GLU A 50 46.24 13.25 -21.86
N TYR A 51 45.36 12.25 -21.84
CA TYR A 51 45.47 11.02 -21.04
C TYR A 51 45.71 9.76 -21.86
N GLN A 52 45.63 9.84 -23.19
CA GLN A 52 45.82 8.70 -24.08
C GLN A 52 47.16 8.01 -23.99
N SER A 53 48.22 8.75 -23.61
CA SER A 53 49.56 8.19 -23.43
C SER A 53 49.76 7.49 -22.09
N LEU A 54 48.83 7.65 -21.13
CA LEU A 54 48.96 7.09 -19.80
C LEU A 54 48.51 5.63 -19.80
N THR A 55 49.43 4.72 -19.54
CA THR A 55 49.20 3.26 -19.54
C THR A 55 48.08 2.87 -18.57
N ASP A 56 48.04 3.46 -17.38
CA ASP A 56 47.03 3.16 -16.36
C ASP A 56 45.60 3.50 -16.83
N ILE A 57 45.43 4.62 -17.54
CA ILE A 57 44.14 5.04 -18.07
C ILE A 57 43.68 4.10 -19.21
N ARG A 58 44.62 3.65 -20.05
CA ARG A 58 44.35 2.68 -21.11
C ARG A 58 43.92 1.31 -20.52
N LEU A 59 44.62 0.87 -19.48
CA LEU A 59 44.27 -0.37 -18.76
C LEU A 59 42.87 -0.28 -18.09
N LEU A 60 42.52 0.89 -17.55
CA LEU A 60 41.19 1.13 -16.99
C LEU A 60 40.12 1.05 -18.09
N GLN A 61 40.36 1.62 -19.28
CA GLN A 61 39.45 1.52 -20.42
C GLN A 61 39.27 0.05 -20.87
N GLU A 62 40.35 -0.72 -20.95
CA GLU A 62 40.30 -2.15 -21.28
C GLU A 62 39.52 -2.96 -20.26
N LYS A 63 39.70 -2.70 -18.98
CA LYS A 63 38.91 -3.31 -17.92
C LYS A 63 37.44 -2.94 -18.04
N GLU A 64 37.12 -1.66 -18.27
CA GLU A 64 35.75 -1.20 -18.47
C GLU A 64 35.09 -1.89 -19.66
N PHE A 65 35.80 -1.98 -20.78
CA PHE A 65 35.35 -2.71 -21.97
C PHE A 65 35.13 -4.19 -21.68
N SER A 66 36.11 -4.87 -21.08
CA SER A 66 36.01 -6.30 -20.74
C SER A 66 34.85 -6.61 -19.81
N PHE A 67 34.57 -5.68 -18.89
CA PHE A 67 33.43 -5.77 -17.99
C PHE A 67 32.12 -5.58 -18.76
N GLY A 68 32.00 -4.48 -19.52
CA GLY A 68 30.80 -4.13 -20.26
C GLY A 68 30.39 -5.17 -21.29
N ILE A 69 31.36 -5.72 -22.08
CA ILE A 69 31.08 -6.71 -23.12
C ILE A 69 30.55 -8.05 -22.57
N SER A 70 30.82 -8.35 -21.29
CA SER A 70 30.33 -9.57 -20.63
C SER A 70 28.89 -9.44 -20.14
N LEU A 71 28.30 -8.24 -20.15
CA LEU A 71 26.98 -7.97 -19.61
C LEU A 71 25.92 -7.90 -20.71
N THR A 72 24.89 -8.74 -20.59
CA THR A 72 23.72 -8.72 -21.47
C THR A 72 22.45 -8.71 -20.64
N HIS A 73 21.83 -7.53 -20.48
CA HIS A 73 20.61 -7.38 -19.69
C HIS A 73 19.78 -6.18 -20.21
N PRO A 74 18.44 -6.27 -20.29
CA PRO A 74 17.60 -5.20 -20.85
C PRO A 74 17.73 -3.86 -20.11
N ASN A 75 18.12 -3.87 -18.84
CA ASN A 75 18.27 -2.67 -18.01
C ASN A 75 19.74 -2.25 -17.82
N ILE A 76 20.65 -2.74 -18.65
CA ILE A 76 22.05 -2.32 -18.73
C ILE A 76 22.31 -1.84 -20.14
N ALA A 77 23.03 -0.74 -20.31
CA ALA A 77 23.45 -0.30 -21.64
C ALA A 77 24.47 -1.29 -22.22
N GLU A 78 24.24 -1.72 -23.44
CA GLU A 78 25.05 -2.74 -24.11
C GLU A 78 26.38 -2.17 -24.57
N THR A 79 27.46 -2.90 -24.38
CA THR A 79 28.79 -2.60 -24.92
C THR A 79 29.04 -3.50 -26.10
N TYR A 80 29.46 -2.92 -27.27
CA TYR A 80 29.57 -3.65 -28.51
C TYR A 80 31.01 -3.98 -28.87
N SER A 81 31.91 -2.99 -28.82
CA SER A 81 33.30 -3.15 -29.29
C SER A 81 34.22 -2.11 -28.66
N LEU A 82 35.53 -2.33 -28.83
CA LEU A 82 36.59 -1.36 -28.55
C LEU A 82 37.35 -1.13 -29.87
N GLU A 83 37.24 0.06 -30.43
CA GLU A 83 37.70 0.38 -31.81
C GLU A 83 38.48 1.72 -31.80
N GLU A 84 39.36 1.84 -32.80
CA GLU A 84 39.91 3.16 -33.17
C GLU A 84 38.93 3.86 -34.10
N VAL A 85 38.51 5.06 -33.73
CA VAL A 85 37.55 5.87 -34.49
C VAL A 85 38.25 7.15 -34.93
N GLU A 86 38.21 7.43 -36.25
CA GLU A 86 38.85 8.61 -36.81
C GLU A 86 38.38 9.90 -36.10
N GLY A 87 39.32 10.74 -35.71
CA GLY A 87 39.06 11.98 -34.96
C GLY A 87 38.70 11.82 -33.48
N CYS A 88 38.43 10.57 -33.01
CA CYS A 88 38.11 10.33 -31.59
C CYS A 88 39.17 9.48 -30.88
N GLY A 89 40.00 8.75 -31.63
CA GLY A 89 40.95 7.79 -31.06
C GLY A 89 40.27 6.50 -30.61
N ARG A 90 40.87 5.83 -29.62
CA ARG A 90 40.36 4.54 -29.10
C ARG A 90 39.10 4.74 -28.27
N CYS A 91 38.00 4.16 -28.75
CA CYS A 91 36.65 4.32 -28.16
C CYS A 91 36.05 2.98 -27.76
N ILE A 92 35.38 2.96 -26.60
CA ILE A 92 34.40 1.92 -26.31
C ILE A 92 33.10 2.31 -27.01
N VAL A 93 32.62 1.43 -27.89
CA VAL A 93 31.35 1.58 -28.61
C VAL A 93 30.23 0.98 -27.78
N MET A 94 29.22 1.78 -27.48
CA MET A 94 28.13 1.41 -26.60
C MET A 94 26.75 1.75 -27.21
N GLU A 95 25.72 1.18 -26.62
CA GLU A 95 24.33 1.53 -26.90
C GLU A 95 24.08 3.03 -26.67
N TYR A 96 23.56 3.71 -27.69
CA TYR A 96 23.02 5.04 -27.50
C TYR A 96 21.63 4.92 -26.90
N VAL A 97 21.46 5.39 -25.67
CA VAL A 97 20.20 5.40 -24.95
C VAL A 97 19.49 6.73 -25.16
N ASP A 98 18.38 6.72 -25.91
CA ASP A 98 17.50 7.91 -25.99
C ASP A 98 16.71 8.04 -24.69
N GLY A 99 17.20 8.84 -23.78
CA GLY A 99 16.65 8.98 -22.45
C GLY A 99 17.22 10.19 -21.71
N THR A 100 16.81 10.32 -20.46
CA THR A 100 17.31 11.32 -19.51
C THR A 100 17.87 10.63 -18.29
N THR A 101 18.71 11.30 -17.53
CA THR A 101 19.21 10.78 -16.25
C THR A 101 18.08 10.64 -15.25
N LEU A 102 18.23 9.74 -14.28
CA LEU A 102 17.26 9.58 -13.20
C LEU A 102 17.03 10.92 -12.46
N ALA A 103 18.06 11.74 -12.30
CA ALA A 103 17.93 13.05 -11.66
C ALA A 103 17.02 13.98 -12.46
N GLU A 104 17.25 14.10 -13.78
CA GLU A 104 16.40 14.91 -14.68
C GLU A 104 14.97 14.35 -14.78
N TRP A 105 14.84 13.03 -14.89
CA TRP A 105 13.52 12.40 -14.93
C TRP A 105 12.70 12.68 -13.66
N LEU A 106 13.34 12.74 -12.49
CA LEU A 106 12.65 13.07 -11.23
C LEU A 106 12.08 14.48 -11.19
N THR A 107 12.67 15.44 -11.95
CA THR A 107 12.15 16.81 -12.04
C THR A 107 10.78 16.87 -12.72
N THR A 108 10.43 15.89 -13.56
CA THR A 108 9.12 15.75 -14.20
C THR A 108 8.01 15.29 -13.24
N ASN A 109 8.34 15.08 -11.97
CA ASN A 109 7.45 14.60 -10.92
C ASN A 109 6.68 13.32 -11.29
N PRO A 110 7.38 12.23 -11.64
CA PRO A 110 6.76 10.99 -12.10
C PRO A 110 5.86 10.35 -11.03
N SER A 111 4.86 9.62 -11.50
CA SER A 111 3.92 8.92 -10.63
C SER A 111 4.62 7.90 -9.73
N LYS A 112 3.99 7.58 -8.60
CA LYS A 112 4.48 6.53 -7.69
C LYS A 112 4.68 5.18 -8.40
N ALA A 113 3.77 4.82 -9.28
CA ALA A 113 3.85 3.57 -10.03
C ALA A 113 5.06 3.56 -10.98
N ALA A 114 5.33 4.68 -11.66
CA ALA A 114 6.51 4.85 -12.50
C ALA A 114 7.81 4.73 -11.68
N ARG A 115 7.91 5.41 -10.54
CA ARG A 115 9.06 5.29 -9.64
C ARG A 115 9.28 3.86 -9.13
N GLN A 116 8.19 3.14 -8.82
CA GLN A 116 8.26 1.74 -8.40
C GLN A 116 8.75 0.82 -9.53
N ARG A 117 8.28 1.06 -10.77
CA ARG A 117 8.74 0.32 -11.95
C ARG A 117 10.24 0.53 -12.20
N VAL A 118 10.70 1.78 -12.17
CA VAL A 118 12.12 2.14 -12.30
C VAL A 118 12.96 1.45 -11.22
N MET A 119 12.52 1.49 -9.96
CA MET A 119 13.25 0.83 -8.87
C MET A 119 13.34 -0.69 -9.07
N MET A 120 12.27 -1.33 -9.52
CA MET A 120 12.29 -2.78 -9.78
C MET A 120 13.26 -3.16 -10.89
N GLN A 121 13.27 -2.41 -12.01
CA GLN A 121 14.18 -2.64 -13.11
C GLN A 121 15.66 -2.43 -12.69
N LEU A 122 15.92 -1.43 -11.84
CA LEU A 122 17.25 -1.21 -11.28
C LEU A 122 17.70 -2.38 -10.39
N LEU A 123 16.79 -2.89 -9.55
CA LEU A 123 17.06 -4.07 -8.73
C LEU A 123 17.29 -5.32 -9.57
N ASP A 124 16.58 -5.48 -10.70
CA ASP A 124 16.76 -6.58 -11.63
C ASP A 124 18.15 -6.53 -12.28
N ALA A 125 18.60 -5.34 -12.72
CA ALA A 125 19.94 -5.14 -13.28
C ALA A 125 21.05 -5.44 -12.27
N LEU A 126 20.93 -4.95 -11.05
CA LEU A 126 21.93 -5.18 -10.00
C LEU A 126 21.95 -6.64 -9.53
N GLU A 127 20.79 -7.30 -9.46
CA GLU A 127 20.72 -8.73 -9.15
C GLU A 127 21.46 -9.55 -10.21
N TYR A 128 21.32 -9.19 -11.49
CA TYR A 128 22.05 -9.81 -12.59
C TYR A 128 23.56 -9.59 -12.47
N ILE A 129 24.02 -8.36 -12.24
CA ILE A 129 25.45 -8.04 -12.07
C ILE A 129 26.03 -8.86 -10.91
N HIS A 130 25.36 -8.88 -9.76
CA HIS A 130 25.82 -9.61 -8.58
C HIS A 130 25.79 -11.14 -8.78
N SER A 131 24.89 -11.67 -9.63
CA SER A 131 24.88 -13.10 -9.96
C SER A 131 26.12 -13.53 -10.73
N LEU A 132 26.77 -12.61 -11.44
CA LEU A 132 28.07 -12.79 -12.11
C LEU A 132 29.26 -12.49 -11.19
N GLN A 133 29.03 -12.30 -9.88
CA GLN A 133 30.05 -11.91 -8.89
C GLN A 133 30.72 -10.57 -9.18
N LEU A 134 30.03 -9.69 -9.91
CA LEU A 134 30.47 -8.35 -10.24
C LEU A 134 29.76 -7.32 -9.36
N VAL A 135 30.39 -6.14 -9.19
CA VAL A 135 29.86 -5.01 -8.43
C VAL A 135 29.98 -3.74 -9.25
N HIS A 136 28.95 -2.88 -9.20
CA HIS A 136 28.90 -1.67 -10.05
C HIS A 136 29.84 -0.56 -9.54
N HIS A 137 29.97 -0.41 -8.24
CA HIS A 137 30.81 0.56 -7.48
C HIS A 137 30.52 2.05 -7.66
N ASP A 138 29.82 2.51 -8.72
CA ASP A 138 29.50 3.93 -8.96
C ASP A 138 28.00 4.15 -9.22
N LEU A 139 27.16 3.60 -8.34
CA LEU A 139 25.72 3.72 -8.46
C LEU A 139 25.25 5.10 -8.00
N LYS A 140 24.86 5.94 -8.96
CA LYS A 140 24.35 7.30 -8.74
C LYS A 140 23.30 7.68 -9.77
N SER A 141 22.54 8.75 -9.51
CA SER A 141 21.41 9.16 -10.38
C SER A 141 21.83 9.55 -11.81
N SER A 142 23.08 10.00 -12.01
CA SER A 142 23.62 10.31 -13.34
C SER A 142 23.99 9.07 -14.17
N ASN A 143 24.20 7.92 -13.52
CA ASN A 143 24.55 6.66 -14.17
C ASN A 143 23.34 5.75 -14.40
N ILE A 144 22.14 6.28 -14.18
CA ILE A 144 20.87 5.61 -14.43
C ILE A 144 20.11 6.45 -15.44
N LEU A 145 19.94 5.92 -16.65
CA LEU A 145 19.14 6.55 -17.70
C LEU A 145 17.74 5.96 -17.72
N ILE A 146 16.76 6.81 -17.99
CA ILE A 146 15.35 6.44 -18.18
C ILE A 146 15.02 6.72 -19.63
N THR A 147 14.67 5.69 -20.40
CA THR A 147 14.33 5.84 -21.82
C THR A 147 13.07 6.67 -21.99
N ARG A 148 13.01 7.51 -23.03
CA ARG A 148 11.81 8.29 -23.38
C ARG A 148 10.65 7.39 -23.74
N ASN A 149 10.92 6.30 -24.46
CA ASN A 149 9.92 5.34 -24.86
C ASN A 149 9.94 4.13 -23.90
N GLY A 150 8.79 3.82 -23.29
CA GLY A 150 8.59 2.61 -22.50
C GLY A 150 9.03 2.68 -21.03
N LEU A 151 9.64 3.77 -20.56
CA LEU A 151 10.08 3.98 -19.18
C LEU A 151 11.01 2.84 -18.71
N ASN A 152 12.03 2.50 -19.54
CA ASN A 152 12.99 1.47 -19.21
C ASN A 152 14.25 2.08 -18.59
N VAL A 153 14.75 1.42 -17.55
CA VAL A 153 16.05 1.76 -16.94
C VAL A 153 17.16 1.23 -17.82
N LYS A 154 18.21 2.04 -18.02
CA LYS A 154 19.48 1.64 -18.58
C LYS A 154 20.58 2.08 -17.62
N LEU A 155 21.26 1.14 -16.98
CA LEU A 155 22.41 1.38 -16.12
C LEU A 155 23.65 1.55 -16.98
N ILE A 156 24.43 2.59 -16.71
CA ILE A 156 25.63 2.96 -17.48
C ILE A 156 26.81 3.18 -16.53
N ASP A 157 28.02 3.23 -17.08
CA ASP A 157 29.27 3.62 -16.40
C ASP A 157 29.58 2.83 -15.11
N PHE A 158 30.37 1.77 -15.23
CA PHE A 158 30.86 0.99 -14.09
C PHE A 158 32.08 1.67 -13.44
N GLY A 159 32.09 1.79 -12.11
CA GLY A 159 33.13 2.49 -11.36
C GLY A 159 34.42 1.69 -11.16
N LEU A 160 35.01 1.19 -12.23
CA LEU A 160 36.22 0.35 -12.19
C LEU A 160 37.49 1.10 -11.72
N SER A 161 37.44 2.43 -11.66
CA SER A 161 38.54 3.28 -11.18
C SER A 161 38.83 3.16 -9.68
N ASN A 162 37.90 2.59 -8.90
CA ASN A 162 38.00 2.48 -7.44
C ASN A 162 38.38 1.08 -6.95
N THR A 163 38.69 0.15 -7.85
CA THR A 163 39.13 -1.19 -7.48
C THR A 163 40.62 -1.21 -7.26
N ASP A 164 41.12 -0.60 -6.16
CA ASP A 164 42.40 -0.98 -5.60
C ASP A 164 42.33 -2.46 -5.23
N SER A 165 43.15 -3.24 -5.93
CA SER A 165 43.21 -4.68 -6.01
C SER A 165 43.67 -5.39 -4.71
N THR A 166 43.51 -4.78 -3.54
CA THR A 166 44.06 -5.31 -2.29
C THR A 166 43.06 -5.58 -1.15
N SER A 167 41.77 -5.35 -1.37
CA SER A 167 40.77 -5.78 -0.39
C SER A 167 39.90 -6.89 -0.94
N ASP A 168 40.08 -8.08 -0.41
CA ASP A 168 39.28 -9.31 -0.60
C ASP A 168 37.80 -9.18 -0.23
N ASN A 169 37.27 -8.00 -0.21
CA ASN A 169 35.86 -7.72 0.03
C ASN A 169 35.17 -7.31 -1.25
N ASN A 170 34.82 -8.29 -2.06
CA ASN A 170 33.76 -8.18 -3.08
C ASN A 170 32.43 -7.84 -2.40
N ASN A 171 32.33 -6.62 -1.87
CA ASN A 171 31.20 -6.22 -1.07
C ASN A 171 30.06 -5.76 -1.98
N SER A 172 29.23 -6.71 -2.40
CA SER A 172 27.87 -6.45 -2.89
C SER A 172 27.10 -5.47 -1.95
N THR A 173 27.54 -5.35 -0.70
CA THR A 173 27.08 -4.35 0.26
C THR A 173 27.33 -2.92 -0.17
N THR A 174 28.38 -2.62 -0.95
CA THR A 174 28.67 -1.27 -1.46
C THR A 174 27.55 -0.77 -2.37
N ASP A 175 27.14 -1.54 -3.36
CA ASP A 175 26.02 -1.16 -4.25
C ASP A 175 24.72 -1.03 -3.48
N ILE A 176 24.46 -1.90 -2.48
CA ILE A 176 23.28 -1.83 -1.62
C ILE A 176 23.26 -0.54 -0.79
N GLN A 177 24.43 -0.09 -0.29
CA GLN A 177 24.54 1.17 0.44
C GLN A 177 24.32 2.38 -0.49
N LEU A 178 24.91 2.36 -1.71
CA LEU A 178 24.69 3.39 -2.72
C LEU A 178 23.22 3.44 -3.15
N LEU A 179 22.57 2.29 -3.26
CA LEU A 179 21.17 2.18 -3.61
C LEU A 179 20.23 2.82 -2.56
N ALA A 180 20.67 2.93 -1.30
CA ALA A 180 19.93 3.66 -0.27
C ALA A 180 19.69 5.13 -0.64
N ASN A 181 20.66 5.78 -1.30
CA ASN A 181 20.53 7.14 -1.79
C ASN A 181 19.52 7.23 -2.93
N ILE A 182 19.56 6.27 -3.87
CA ILE A 182 18.59 6.18 -4.98
C ILE A 182 17.18 5.94 -4.45
N LEU A 183 17.00 5.04 -3.47
CA LEU A 183 15.73 4.81 -2.80
C LEU A 183 15.18 6.09 -2.15
N THR A 184 16.05 6.88 -1.52
CA THR A 184 15.66 8.14 -0.88
C THR A 184 15.22 9.17 -1.91
N LEU A 185 15.93 9.27 -3.06
CA LEU A 185 15.55 10.15 -4.16
C LEU A 185 14.21 9.75 -4.79
N LEU A 186 14.02 8.45 -5.07
CA LEU A 186 12.78 7.93 -5.66
C LEU A 186 11.58 8.06 -4.71
N PHE A 187 11.79 7.87 -3.41
CA PHE A 187 10.72 7.78 -2.43
C PHE A 187 11.04 8.54 -1.13
N PRO A 188 11.06 9.86 -1.16
CA PRO A 188 11.26 10.65 0.05
C PRO A 188 10.26 10.21 1.14
N ASN A 189 10.73 9.86 2.33
CA ASN A 189 9.91 9.49 3.49
C ASN A 189 9.18 8.13 3.46
N ARG A 190 9.15 7.38 2.36
CA ARG A 190 8.26 6.20 2.27
C ARG A 190 8.90 4.87 2.67
N TYR A 191 10.16 4.63 2.26
CA TYR A 191 10.87 3.37 2.50
C TYR A 191 11.98 3.50 3.56
N ARG A 192 11.84 4.44 4.50
CA ARG A 192 12.84 4.72 5.56
C ARG A 192 13.41 3.48 6.27
N PRO A 193 12.60 2.46 6.66
CA PRO A 193 13.16 1.25 7.27
C PRO A 193 14.07 0.47 6.34
N ILE A 194 13.73 0.40 5.03
CA ILE A 194 14.54 -0.28 4.02
C ILE A 194 15.83 0.51 3.77
N VAL A 195 15.73 1.83 3.62
CA VAL A 195 16.90 2.73 3.45
C VAL A 195 17.88 2.56 4.62
N ARG A 196 17.39 2.61 5.85
CA ARG A 196 18.24 2.39 7.04
C ARG A 196 18.87 1.01 7.05
N ALA A 197 18.14 -0.03 6.67
CA ALA A 197 18.66 -1.39 6.59
C ALA A 197 19.74 -1.54 5.52
N CYS A 198 19.61 -0.85 4.36
CA CYS A 198 20.65 -0.77 3.34
C CYS A 198 21.92 -0.09 3.87
N GLN A 199 21.76 1.08 4.51
CA GLN A 199 22.88 1.84 5.10
C GLN A 199 23.62 1.07 6.21
N GLN A 200 22.90 0.23 6.95
CA GLN A 200 23.46 -0.61 8.02
C GLN A 200 24.02 -1.96 7.53
N GLY A 201 24.02 -2.21 6.20
CA GLY A 201 24.51 -3.47 5.64
C GLY A 201 23.68 -4.72 6.03
N LYS A 202 22.40 -4.54 6.39
CA LYS A 202 21.54 -5.65 6.81
C LYS A 202 21.13 -6.60 5.70
N TYR A 203 21.25 -6.17 4.45
CA TYR A 203 20.98 -7.02 3.28
C TYR A 203 22.31 -7.57 2.75
N ALA A 204 22.46 -8.88 2.78
CA ALA A 204 23.64 -9.55 2.21
C ALA A 204 23.60 -9.59 0.68
N HIS A 205 22.40 -9.59 0.06
CA HIS A 205 22.21 -9.74 -1.37
C HIS A 205 21.06 -8.85 -1.88
N ILE A 206 21.14 -8.42 -3.13
CA ILE A 206 20.09 -7.63 -3.80
C ILE A 206 18.75 -8.37 -3.80
N ALA A 207 18.72 -9.69 -3.92
CA ALA A 207 17.50 -10.49 -3.87
C ALA A 207 16.71 -10.27 -2.56
N ALA A 208 17.40 -10.21 -1.41
CA ALA A 208 16.76 -9.95 -0.12
C ALA A 208 16.15 -8.54 -0.04
N LEU A 209 16.87 -7.53 -0.54
CA LEU A 209 16.38 -6.17 -0.66
C LEU A 209 15.15 -6.08 -1.60
N LYS A 210 15.22 -6.73 -2.75
CA LYS A 210 14.13 -6.80 -3.74
C LYS A 210 12.87 -7.44 -3.14
N GLN A 211 13.03 -8.52 -2.36
CA GLN A 211 11.91 -9.14 -1.65
C GLN A 211 11.30 -8.20 -0.59
N ALA A 212 12.15 -7.52 0.20
CA ALA A 212 11.69 -6.55 1.20
C ALA A 212 10.92 -5.40 0.55
N PHE A 213 11.42 -4.89 -0.60
CA PHE A 213 10.75 -3.84 -1.37
C PHE A 213 9.40 -4.32 -1.92
N ARG A 214 9.32 -5.51 -2.51
CA ARG A 214 8.07 -6.14 -3.00
C ARG A 214 7.05 -6.34 -1.86
N ARG A 215 7.47 -6.91 -0.73
CA ARG A 215 6.59 -7.08 0.44
C ARG A 215 5.98 -5.77 0.90
N ARG A 216 6.79 -4.70 1.00
CA ARG A 216 6.31 -3.38 1.38
C ARG A 216 5.33 -2.80 0.37
N GLN A 217 5.55 -3.07 -0.92
CA GLN A 217 4.65 -2.64 -1.99
C GLN A 217 3.29 -3.33 -1.92
N THR A 218 3.27 -4.66 -1.72
CA THR A 218 2.02 -5.44 -1.59
C THR A 218 1.25 -5.06 -0.32
N TRP A 219 1.92 -4.93 0.80
CA TRP A 219 1.32 -4.50 2.07
C TRP A 219 0.59 -3.15 1.92
N GLN A 220 1.19 -2.20 1.24
CA GLN A 220 0.57 -0.90 1.00
C GLN A 220 -0.68 -0.95 0.11
N LYS A 221 -0.76 -1.91 -0.80
CA LYS A 221 -1.97 -2.13 -1.61
C LYS A 221 -3.07 -2.82 -0.80
N SER A 222 -2.72 -3.65 0.18
CA SER A 222 -3.68 -4.43 0.99
C SER A 222 -4.28 -3.64 2.15
N ILE A 223 -3.62 -2.60 2.66
CA ILE A 223 -4.11 -1.78 3.78
C ILE A 223 -5.57 -1.31 3.60
N PRO A 224 -6.00 -0.70 2.48
CA PRO A 224 -7.37 -0.22 2.33
C PRO A 224 -8.39 -1.36 2.41
N TYR A 225 -8.07 -2.54 1.87
CA TYR A 225 -8.95 -3.71 1.96
C TYR A 225 -9.06 -4.24 3.38
N ILE A 226 -7.95 -4.27 4.13
CA ILE A 226 -7.94 -4.69 5.54
C ILE A 226 -8.76 -3.72 6.38
N VAL A 227 -8.58 -2.41 6.20
CA VAL A 227 -9.36 -1.38 6.90
C VAL A 227 -10.85 -1.52 6.57
N SER A 228 -11.21 -1.68 5.30
CA SER A 228 -12.59 -1.90 4.88
C SER A 228 -13.19 -3.15 5.52
N ALA A 229 -12.47 -4.28 5.54
CA ALA A 229 -12.93 -5.50 6.18
C ALA A 229 -13.15 -5.32 7.69
N ILE A 230 -12.25 -4.62 8.39
CA ILE A 230 -12.39 -4.30 9.81
C ILE A 230 -13.63 -3.43 10.03
N CYS A 231 -13.85 -2.39 9.21
CA CYS A 231 -15.05 -1.56 9.30
C CYS A 231 -16.34 -2.37 9.13
N VAL A 232 -16.39 -3.28 8.15
CA VAL A 232 -17.56 -4.15 7.94
C VAL A 232 -17.82 -5.04 9.16
N ILE A 233 -16.77 -5.65 9.73
CA ILE A 233 -16.88 -6.48 10.93
C ILE A 233 -17.42 -5.65 12.11
N VAL A 234 -16.85 -4.48 12.35
CA VAL A 234 -17.30 -3.59 13.45
C VAL A 234 -18.76 -3.17 13.26
N CYS A 235 -19.16 -2.77 12.05
CA CYS A 235 -20.54 -2.43 11.74
C CYS A 235 -21.49 -3.62 11.93
N SER A 236 -21.07 -4.84 11.54
CA SER A 236 -21.85 -6.07 11.72
C SER A 236 -22.05 -6.40 13.20
N ILE A 237 -21.00 -6.28 14.02
CA ILE A 237 -21.08 -6.50 15.47
C ILE A 237 -22.03 -5.47 16.10
N PHE A 238 -21.91 -4.19 15.75
CA PHE A 238 -22.78 -3.13 16.28
C PHE A 238 -24.25 -3.36 15.89
N SER A 239 -24.50 -3.71 14.62
CA SER A 239 -25.85 -4.04 14.13
C SER A 239 -26.44 -5.27 14.86
N PHE A 240 -25.62 -6.30 15.07
CA PHE A 240 -26.04 -7.50 15.80
C PHE A 240 -26.40 -7.16 17.26
N GLN A 241 -25.59 -6.36 17.95
CA GLN A 241 -25.88 -5.91 19.32
C GLN A 241 -27.18 -5.11 19.37
N HIS A 242 -27.38 -4.19 18.43
CA HIS A 242 -28.59 -3.39 18.37
C HIS A 242 -29.84 -4.24 18.19
N VAL A 243 -29.82 -5.19 17.24
CA VAL A 243 -30.93 -6.12 16.99
C VAL A 243 -31.18 -7.02 18.21
N SER A 244 -30.10 -7.53 18.82
CA SER A 244 -30.21 -8.40 20.00
C SER A 244 -30.84 -7.65 21.18
N ASN A 245 -30.44 -6.39 21.44
CA ASN A 245 -31.03 -5.57 22.50
C ASN A 245 -32.50 -5.31 22.24
N LYS A 246 -32.88 -4.99 21.00
CA LYS A 246 -34.28 -4.77 20.61
C LYS A 246 -35.15 -6.03 20.78
N LEU A 247 -34.61 -7.20 20.46
CA LEU A 247 -35.31 -8.49 20.68
C LEU A 247 -35.47 -8.77 22.18
N ARG A 248 -34.47 -8.52 23.00
CA ARG A 248 -34.59 -8.66 24.49
C ARG A 248 -35.66 -7.74 25.05
N GLU A 249 -35.71 -6.49 24.61
CA GLU A 249 -36.72 -5.52 25.03
C GLU A 249 -38.13 -6.00 24.64
N GLN A 250 -38.33 -6.48 23.43
CA GLN A 250 -39.61 -7.03 23.00
C GLN A 250 -40.05 -8.28 23.80
N GLN A 251 -39.10 -9.16 24.15
CA GLN A 251 -39.38 -10.33 24.99
C GLN A 251 -39.78 -9.90 26.40
N MET A 252 -39.07 -8.93 26.98
CA MET A 252 -39.39 -8.38 28.27
C MET A 252 -40.81 -7.79 28.28
N LEU A 253 -41.18 -6.95 27.29
CA LEU A 253 -42.50 -6.37 27.15
C LEU A 253 -43.60 -7.45 27.03
N LYS A 254 -43.37 -8.52 26.27
CA LYS A 254 -44.32 -9.63 26.17
C LYS A 254 -44.56 -10.32 27.51
N THR A 255 -43.48 -10.59 28.25
CA THR A 255 -43.52 -11.22 29.58
C THR A 255 -44.25 -10.34 30.59
N VAL A 256 -43.93 -9.06 30.66
CA VAL A 256 -44.62 -8.10 31.53
C VAL A 256 -46.11 -8.00 31.17
N ASN A 257 -46.44 -7.84 29.88
CA ASN A 257 -47.83 -7.79 29.43
C ASN A 257 -48.63 -9.05 29.79
N TYR A 258 -48.03 -10.23 29.68
CA TYR A 258 -48.67 -11.47 30.05
C TYR A 258 -49.04 -11.49 31.51
N HIS A 259 -48.09 -11.13 32.39
CA HIS A 259 -48.38 -11.11 33.84
C HIS A 259 -49.36 -10.00 34.26
N VAL A 260 -49.29 -8.81 33.62
CA VAL A 260 -50.24 -7.72 33.84
C VAL A 260 -51.67 -8.19 33.44
N ASN A 261 -51.81 -8.84 32.27
CA ASN A 261 -53.10 -9.36 31.82
C ASN A 261 -53.66 -10.42 32.79
N GLN A 262 -52.80 -11.29 33.32
CA GLN A 262 -53.20 -12.32 34.27
C GLN A 262 -53.75 -11.67 35.59
N GLU A 263 -53.08 -10.65 36.09
CA GLU A 263 -53.54 -9.93 37.28
C GLU A 263 -54.84 -9.14 37.04
N ILE A 264 -54.96 -8.46 35.89
CA ILE A 264 -56.20 -7.78 35.47
C ILE A 264 -57.37 -8.75 35.31
N SER A 265 -57.12 -9.96 34.77
CA SER A 265 -58.17 -11.02 34.63
C SER A 265 -58.69 -11.46 36.01
N LYS A 266 -57.78 -11.64 36.97
CA LYS A 266 -58.20 -11.93 38.38
C LYS A 266 -59.05 -10.82 38.96
N LEU A 267 -58.72 -9.55 38.65
CA LEU A 267 -59.49 -8.39 39.04
C LEU A 267 -60.88 -8.37 38.35
N GLY A 268 -60.92 -8.66 37.07
CA GLY A 268 -62.17 -8.72 36.29
C GLY A 268 -63.21 -9.68 36.92
N HIS A 269 -62.75 -10.88 37.31
CA HIS A 269 -63.61 -11.83 38.01
C HIS A 269 -64.09 -11.31 39.37
N ALA A 270 -63.25 -10.57 40.10
CA ALA A 270 -63.63 -9.94 41.33
C ALA A 270 -64.60 -8.76 41.12
N ALA A 271 -64.44 -8.03 40.01
CA ALA A 271 -65.26 -6.89 39.62
C ALA A 271 -66.67 -7.30 39.19
N ASP A 272 -66.84 -8.46 38.51
CA ASP A 272 -68.13 -9.03 38.12
C ASP A 272 -68.94 -9.43 39.37
N THR A 273 -68.28 -9.76 40.46
CA THR A 273 -68.92 -10.12 41.74
C THR A 273 -69.16 -8.92 42.63
N CYS A 274 -68.54 -7.75 42.40
CA CYS A 274 -68.71 -6.55 43.19
C CYS A 274 -69.57 -5.53 42.45
N SER A 275 -70.81 -5.48 42.79
CA SER A 275 -71.79 -4.54 42.23
C SER A 275 -71.57 -3.06 42.61
N THR A 276 -70.51 -2.70 43.32
CA THR A 276 -70.24 -1.34 43.74
C THR A 276 -68.77 -0.91 43.55
N TYR A 277 -68.61 0.35 43.11
CA TYR A 277 -67.29 1.04 42.99
C TYR A 277 -66.48 0.99 44.26
N LEU A 278 -67.15 1.02 45.44
CA LEU A 278 -66.52 0.97 46.75
C LEU A 278 -65.77 -0.33 47.01
N ALA A 279 -66.29 -1.47 46.55
CA ALA A 279 -65.63 -2.74 46.74
C ALA A 279 -64.35 -2.84 45.90
N LEU A 280 -64.33 -2.23 44.72
CA LEU A 280 -63.15 -2.15 43.87
C LEU A 280 -62.03 -1.29 44.48
N VAL A 281 -62.39 -0.17 45.09
CA VAL A 281 -61.43 0.70 45.78
C VAL A 281 -60.87 0.01 47.04
N GLN A 282 -61.68 -0.78 47.77
CA GLN A 282 -61.22 -1.58 48.90
C GLN A 282 -60.26 -2.71 48.51
N HIS A 283 -60.37 -3.24 47.33
CA HIS A 283 -59.44 -4.25 46.81
C HIS A 283 -58.16 -3.68 46.17
N TYR A 284 -58.10 -2.38 45.92
CA TYR A 284 -57.00 -1.69 45.28
C TYR A 284 -55.62 -1.88 45.97
N PRO A 285 -55.49 -1.69 47.31
CA PRO A 285 -54.22 -1.90 48.01
C PRO A 285 -53.72 -3.34 47.92
N THR A 286 -54.62 -4.34 48.10
CA THR A 286 -54.21 -5.75 48.03
C THR A 286 -53.80 -6.20 46.63
N LEU A 287 -54.37 -5.60 45.62
CA LEU A 287 -53.97 -5.86 44.23
C LEU A 287 -52.59 -5.25 43.91
N TRP A 288 -52.33 -4.06 44.39
CA TRP A 288 -51.02 -3.41 44.22
C TRP A 288 -49.92 -4.21 44.94
N GLU A 289 -50.20 -4.69 46.18
CA GLU A 289 -49.25 -5.54 46.91
C GLU A 289 -48.98 -6.87 46.18
N LYS A 290 -50.03 -7.54 45.65
CA LYS A 290 -49.86 -8.73 44.85
C LYS A 290 -49.16 -8.48 43.53
N SER A 291 -49.45 -7.37 42.87
CA SER A 291 -48.77 -6.97 41.63
C SER A 291 -47.27 -6.66 41.88
N ALA A 292 -46.95 -6.13 43.04
CA ALA A 292 -45.56 -5.87 43.43
C ALA A 292 -44.75 -7.20 43.53
N LEU A 293 -45.33 -8.24 44.12
CA LEU A 293 -44.71 -9.56 44.19
C LEU A 293 -44.45 -10.15 42.82
N VAL A 294 -45.38 -9.99 41.86
CA VAL A 294 -45.21 -10.46 40.49
C VAL A 294 -44.10 -9.62 39.77
N ARG A 295 -44.14 -8.31 39.96
CA ARG A 295 -43.07 -7.42 39.45
C ARG A 295 -41.68 -7.87 39.92
N ASP A 296 -41.55 -8.14 41.23
CA ASP A 296 -40.26 -8.53 41.83
C ASP A 296 -39.83 -9.95 41.32
N SER A 297 -40.78 -10.84 41.13
CA SER A 297 -40.52 -12.17 40.50
C SER A 297 -40.01 -12.03 39.06
N ILE A 298 -40.61 -11.15 38.25
CA ILE A 298 -40.17 -10.87 36.90
C ILE A 298 -38.79 -10.20 36.89
N ALA A 299 -38.56 -9.22 37.84
CA ALA A 299 -37.28 -8.56 37.95
C ALA A 299 -36.15 -9.50 38.35
N ASN A 300 -36.45 -10.56 39.12
CA ASN A 300 -35.48 -11.58 39.48
C ASN A 300 -35.05 -12.49 38.29
N LEU A 301 -35.87 -12.58 37.24
CA LEU A 301 -35.41 -13.26 35.98
C LEU A 301 -34.25 -12.54 35.31
N TYR A 302 -34.04 -11.30 35.63
CA TYR A 302 -32.94 -10.44 35.11
C TYR A 302 -31.96 -10.04 36.21
N ALA A 303 -31.77 -10.89 37.22
CA ALA A 303 -30.94 -10.60 38.39
C ALA A 303 -29.48 -10.26 38.03
N ASP A 304 -28.96 -10.86 36.98
CA ASP A 304 -27.56 -10.72 36.51
C ASP A 304 -27.33 -9.44 35.70
N ASP A 305 -28.41 -8.71 35.34
CA ASP A 305 -28.30 -7.45 34.54
C ASP A 305 -29.07 -6.32 35.25
N PRO A 306 -28.36 -5.48 36.05
CA PRO A 306 -28.99 -4.42 36.82
C PRO A 306 -29.76 -3.39 35.99
N ALA A 307 -29.25 -3.07 34.77
CA ALA A 307 -29.93 -2.09 33.89
C ALA A 307 -31.25 -2.65 33.35
N LEU A 308 -31.24 -3.91 32.89
CA LEU A 308 -32.43 -4.60 32.39
C LEU A 308 -33.46 -4.86 33.50
N ARG A 309 -32.98 -5.14 34.70
CA ARG A 309 -33.83 -5.26 35.89
C ARG A 309 -34.59 -3.96 36.22
N LEU A 310 -33.88 -2.83 36.20
CA LEU A 310 -34.50 -1.51 36.43
C LEU A 310 -35.54 -1.20 35.38
N GLN A 311 -35.21 -1.41 34.12
CA GLN A 311 -36.11 -1.22 32.96
C GLN A 311 -37.36 -2.12 33.08
N CYS A 312 -37.21 -3.36 33.56
CA CYS A 312 -38.34 -4.27 33.80
C CYS A 312 -39.28 -3.72 34.85
N ILE A 313 -38.75 -3.18 35.96
CA ILE A 313 -39.57 -2.60 37.06
C ILE A 313 -40.32 -1.36 36.58
N GLU A 314 -39.66 -0.49 35.81
CA GLU A 314 -40.25 0.73 35.24
C GLU A 314 -41.36 0.36 34.23
N THR A 315 -41.08 -0.58 33.33
CA THR A 315 -42.05 -1.07 32.32
C THR A 315 -43.28 -1.71 32.98
N TRP A 316 -43.07 -2.53 34.02
CA TRP A 316 -44.17 -3.12 34.80
C TRP A 316 -45.07 -2.04 35.38
N SER A 317 -44.47 -1.05 36.06
CA SER A 317 -45.19 0.02 36.70
C SER A 317 -46.02 0.87 35.75
N LEU A 318 -45.46 1.15 34.58
CA LEU A 318 -46.12 1.92 33.53
C LEU A 318 -47.32 1.14 32.95
N ILE A 319 -47.12 -0.10 32.49
CA ILE A 319 -48.15 -0.92 31.86
C ILE A 319 -49.26 -1.27 32.84
N PHE A 320 -48.92 -1.63 34.06
CA PHE A 320 -49.91 -1.96 35.08
C PHE A 320 -50.73 -0.72 35.45
N GLY A 321 -50.11 0.44 35.64
CA GLY A 321 -50.81 1.69 35.94
C GLY A 321 -51.78 2.13 34.83
N GLU A 322 -51.33 2.12 33.55
CA GLU A 322 -52.16 2.50 32.40
C GLU A 322 -53.39 1.57 32.26
N ARG A 323 -53.20 0.27 32.35
CA ARG A 323 -54.30 -0.71 32.22
C ARG A 323 -55.25 -0.68 33.36
N PHE A 324 -54.76 -0.39 34.56
CA PHE A 324 -55.61 -0.21 35.75
C PHE A 324 -56.50 1.03 35.61
N ILE A 325 -55.97 2.15 35.11
CA ILE A 325 -56.76 3.34 34.81
C ILE A 325 -57.80 3.08 33.73
N GLN A 326 -57.47 2.32 32.69
CA GLN A 326 -58.43 1.95 31.66
C GLN A 326 -59.60 1.07 32.20
N PHE A 327 -59.28 0.16 33.10
CA PHE A 327 -60.25 -0.71 33.74
C PHE A 327 -61.18 0.11 34.68
N ASP A 328 -60.63 0.98 35.46
CA ASP A 328 -61.42 1.88 36.37
C ASP A 328 -62.37 2.79 35.56
N ASN A 329 -61.91 3.31 34.42
CA ASN A 329 -62.72 4.13 33.53
C ASN A 329 -63.90 3.33 32.87
N ARG A 330 -63.69 2.05 32.50
CA ARG A 330 -64.79 1.19 32.01
C ARG A 330 -65.84 0.98 33.06
N ILE A 331 -65.46 0.69 34.30
CA ILE A 331 -66.42 0.49 35.41
C ILE A 331 -67.19 1.76 35.68
N LYS A 332 -66.58 2.93 35.60
CA LYS A 332 -67.27 4.22 35.73
C LYS A 332 -68.28 4.46 34.59
N GLN A 333 -67.95 4.07 33.35
CA GLN A 333 -68.84 4.18 32.21
C GLN A 333 -70.07 3.20 32.33
N ASP A 334 -69.83 1.94 32.70
CA ASP A 334 -70.90 0.95 32.86
C ASP A 334 -71.91 1.34 33.98
N LYS A 335 -71.43 2.01 35.03
CA LYS A 335 -72.34 2.56 36.08
C LYS A 335 -73.17 3.73 35.60
N LEU A 336 -72.61 4.62 34.75
CA LEU A 336 -73.35 5.71 34.14
C LEU A 336 -74.48 5.24 33.22
N ILE A 337 -74.34 4.07 32.62
CA ILE A 337 -75.32 3.45 31.75
C ILE A 337 -76.41 2.71 32.54
N SER A 338 -76.06 2.15 33.72
CA SER A 338 -77.01 1.40 34.56
C SER A 338 -77.87 2.27 35.46
N THR A 339 -77.63 3.56 35.47
CA THR A 339 -78.39 4.56 36.25
C THR A 339 -79.28 5.45 35.40
N LYS A 340 -79.42 5.14 34.10
CA LYS A 340 -80.46 5.62 33.15
C LYS A 340 -81.49 4.54 32.88
#